data_a55fb42c91a681248442a230e7bd85b2
#
_entry.id   a55fb42c91a681248442a230e7bd85b2
#
_cell.length_a   1.000
_cell.length_b   1.000
_cell.length_c   1.000
_cell.angle_alpha   90.00
_cell.angle_beta   90.00
_cell.angle_gamma   90.00
#
_symmetry.space_group_name_H-M   'P 1'
#
loop_
_entity.id
_entity.type
_entity.pdbx_description
1 polymer ?
#
loop_
_entity_poly.entity_id
_entity_poly.type
_entity_poly.pdbx_seq_one_letter_code
_entity_poly.pdbx_strand_id
1 'polypeptide(L)'
;MFYNPVMHLKSGALVLVLAAAFLFSCNVKDRQKDTVSLTSESGGSRGEELPDLADALVSLSRGDTDPDRQAFVEDFWRWIFGEAGIPDRIAQGVAVYALASPSFIMELLVILQNDKYTYYLVDKQRVLPEGYEPDDLVTLRAGAYRLTRDGMLLRREAAEALQEMAAAAASEGITLTVGSAHRTAEYQAQLYQRAVSTYGREIADRESAESGKSQHQLGMTVDFSPIDDEFAKTPASGWLLKNAGRFGWSQSYPDGYEEVTGYRWESWHYRYVGKDLAAFINTYFEGIQQYALQFIRVWQEQAGE
;
A
#
# COMPACT_ATOMS: atom_id res chain seq x y z
N MET A 1 34.19 -1.29 8.24
CA MET A 1 34.19 -0.82 6.87
C MET A 1 32.98 -1.51 6.26
N PHE A 2 31.79 -0.86 6.30
CA PHE A 2 30.53 -1.46 5.85
C PHE A 2 30.46 -1.36 4.34
N TYR A 3 30.38 -2.51 3.70
CA TYR A 3 30.20 -2.65 2.26
C TYR A 3 28.74 -2.25 1.92
N ASN A 4 28.58 -1.22 1.13
CA ASN A 4 27.26 -0.76 0.66
C ASN A 4 27.05 -1.31 -0.75
N PRO A 5 26.28 -2.39 -0.96
CA PRO A 5 26.00 -2.89 -2.30
C PRO A 5 24.90 -2.04 -2.91
N VAL A 6 25.26 -0.96 -3.59
CA VAL A 6 24.34 -0.27 -4.49
C VAL A 6 24.13 -1.19 -5.70
N MET A 7 23.10 -2.03 -5.61
CA MET A 7 22.66 -2.86 -6.72
C MET A 7 21.84 -1.99 -7.69
N HIS A 8 22.46 -1.55 -8.78
CA HIS A 8 21.71 -1.04 -9.92
C HIS A 8 21.06 -2.21 -10.67
N LEU A 9 19.87 -2.60 -10.24
CA LEU A 9 19.01 -3.50 -11.02
C LEU A 9 18.55 -2.75 -12.28
N LYS A 10 18.85 -3.29 -13.47
CA LYS A 10 18.31 -2.76 -14.72
C LYS A 10 16.81 -3.02 -14.73
N SER A 11 16.01 -1.97 -14.68
CA SER A 11 14.55 -1.93 -14.44
C SER A 11 13.69 -2.87 -15.32
N GLY A 12 14.20 -3.38 -16.42
CA GLY A 12 13.45 -4.29 -17.30
C GLY A 12 13.56 -5.77 -16.92
N ALA A 13 14.58 -6.18 -16.17
CA ALA A 13 14.85 -7.60 -15.90
C ALA A 13 13.99 -8.16 -14.77
N LEU A 14 13.72 -7.38 -13.71
CA LEU A 14 12.93 -7.84 -12.57
C LEU A 14 11.46 -8.08 -12.95
N VAL A 15 10.86 -7.18 -13.73
CA VAL A 15 9.47 -7.31 -14.19
C VAL A 15 9.30 -8.48 -15.18
N LEU A 16 10.27 -8.69 -16.09
CA LEU A 16 10.23 -9.78 -17.08
C LEU A 16 10.43 -11.17 -16.46
N VAL A 17 11.26 -11.30 -15.44
CA VAL A 17 11.54 -12.62 -14.83
C VAL A 17 10.41 -13.01 -13.87
N LEU A 18 9.80 -12.06 -13.16
CA LEU A 18 8.61 -12.33 -12.34
C LEU A 18 7.39 -12.66 -13.23
N ALA A 19 7.23 -12.02 -14.39
CA ALA A 19 6.23 -12.41 -15.39
C ALA A 19 6.48 -13.80 -16.00
N ALA A 20 7.75 -14.19 -16.20
CA ALA A 20 8.10 -15.54 -16.67
C ALA A 20 7.80 -16.63 -15.64
N ALA A 21 8.00 -16.36 -14.35
CA ALA A 21 7.59 -17.26 -13.27
C ALA A 21 6.06 -17.46 -13.22
N PHE A 22 5.29 -16.41 -13.56
CA PHE A 22 3.82 -16.48 -13.68
C PHE A 22 3.36 -17.39 -14.82
N LEU A 23 3.97 -17.29 -15.99
CA LEU A 23 3.61 -18.11 -17.16
C LEU A 23 4.00 -19.58 -16.98
N PHE A 24 5.02 -19.87 -16.17
CA PHE A 24 5.44 -21.25 -15.89
C PHE A 24 4.61 -21.94 -14.80
N SER A 25 4.10 -21.21 -13.81
CA SER A 25 3.23 -21.77 -12.77
C SER A 25 1.84 -22.16 -13.31
N CYS A 26 1.34 -21.47 -14.34
CA CYS A 26 0.07 -21.80 -14.99
C CYS A 26 0.16 -22.95 -16.00
N ASN A 27 1.35 -23.45 -16.34
CA ASN A 27 1.56 -24.41 -17.44
C ASN A 27 2.14 -25.77 -17.02
N VAL A 28 1.94 -26.19 -15.75
CA VAL A 28 2.35 -27.52 -15.26
C VAL A 28 1.25 -28.60 -15.51
N LYS A 29 0.44 -28.43 -16.57
CA LYS A 29 -0.20 -29.58 -17.22
C LYS A 29 -0.01 -29.44 -18.73
N ASP A 30 0.84 -30.33 -19.28
CA ASP A 30 1.22 -30.50 -20.67
C ASP A 30 2.29 -29.56 -21.24
N ARG A 31 3.55 -30.03 -21.29
CA ARG A 31 4.34 -30.32 -22.48
C ARG A 31 5.79 -30.62 -22.14
N GLN A 32 6.13 -31.86 -22.37
CA GLN A 32 7.51 -32.32 -22.60
C GLN A 32 7.92 -31.96 -24.04
N LYS A 33 9.16 -31.47 -24.19
CA LYS A 33 9.94 -31.23 -25.43
C LYS A 33 9.86 -29.80 -26.00
N ASP A 34 10.93 -29.01 -25.80
CA ASP A 34 11.91 -28.69 -26.84
C ASP A 34 12.99 -27.78 -26.25
N THR A 35 14.21 -28.26 -26.24
CA THR A 35 15.43 -27.56 -25.88
C THR A 35 15.84 -26.62 -27.01
N VAL A 36 15.96 -25.32 -26.72
CA VAL A 36 16.71 -24.40 -27.56
C VAL A 36 17.98 -23.97 -26.82
N SER A 37 19.10 -24.41 -27.35
CA SER A 37 20.45 -24.06 -26.94
C SER A 37 20.78 -22.66 -27.48
N LEU A 38 21.20 -21.74 -26.58
CA LEU A 38 21.90 -20.51 -26.94
C LEU A 38 23.28 -20.55 -26.31
N THR A 39 24.25 -20.90 -27.16
CA THR A 39 25.66 -20.78 -26.88
C THR A 39 26.11 -19.34 -27.14
N SER A 40 26.74 -18.68 -26.15
CA SER A 40 27.69 -17.60 -26.39
C SER A 40 28.92 -17.78 -25.53
N GLU A 41 30.01 -18.13 -26.19
CA GLU A 41 31.35 -18.13 -25.61
C GLU A 41 31.84 -16.67 -25.45
N SER A 42 32.33 -16.33 -24.26
CA SER A 42 33.43 -15.40 -24.10
C SER A 42 34.06 -15.60 -22.72
N GLY A 43 35.34 -15.97 -22.74
CA GLY A 43 36.12 -16.18 -21.53
C GLY A 43 36.61 -14.87 -20.90
N GLY A 44 36.83 -14.92 -19.59
CA GLY A 44 37.64 -13.93 -18.87
C GLY A 44 37.19 -13.70 -17.44
N SER A 45 38.03 -14.16 -16.51
CA SER A 45 38.15 -13.81 -15.06
C SER A 45 36.90 -13.97 -14.19
N ARG A 46 36.96 -14.95 -13.28
CA ARG A 46 36.04 -15.14 -12.16
C ARG A 46 36.14 -13.96 -11.18
N GLY A 47 35.31 -12.92 -11.38
CA GLY A 47 34.71 -12.21 -10.28
C GLY A 47 33.43 -12.99 -9.98
N GLU A 48 33.20 -13.36 -8.74
CA GLU A 48 31.92 -13.94 -8.32
C GLU A 48 30.85 -12.87 -8.58
N GLU A 49 30.13 -13.00 -9.72
CA GLU A 49 28.92 -12.23 -9.95
C GLU A 49 27.90 -12.72 -8.93
N LEU A 50 27.40 -11.79 -8.11
CA LEU A 50 26.28 -12.06 -7.21
C LEU A 50 25.11 -12.60 -8.07
N PRO A 51 24.43 -13.67 -7.60
CA PRO A 51 23.29 -14.20 -8.33
C PRO A 51 22.25 -13.11 -8.57
N ASP A 52 21.64 -13.10 -9.75
CA ASP A 52 20.50 -12.24 -10.02
C ASP A 52 19.39 -12.57 -9.00
N LEU A 53 18.85 -11.56 -8.32
CA LEU A 53 17.79 -11.73 -7.32
C LEU A 53 16.62 -12.53 -7.87
N ALA A 54 16.26 -12.29 -9.13
CA ALA A 54 15.19 -12.98 -9.79
C ALA A 54 15.50 -14.48 -9.97
N ASP A 55 16.72 -14.82 -10.40
CA ASP A 55 17.17 -16.20 -10.52
C ASP A 55 17.25 -16.89 -9.16
N ALA A 56 17.67 -16.18 -8.11
CA ALA A 56 17.69 -16.70 -6.75
C ALA A 56 16.27 -17.00 -6.24
N LEU A 57 15.31 -16.07 -6.41
CA LEU A 57 13.92 -16.27 -6.03
C LEU A 57 13.25 -17.42 -6.80
N VAL A 58 13.49 -17.53 -8.10
CA VAL A 58 12.96 -18.63 -8.92
C VAL A 58 13.55 -19.97 -8.50
N SER A 59 14.84 -20.05 -8.22
CA SER A 59 15.48 -21.29 -7.75
C SER A 59 14.92 -21.73 -6.40
N LEU A 60 14.80 -20.82 -5.45
CA LEU A 60 14.23 -21.11 -4.13
C LEU A 60 12.77 -21.54 -4.21
N SER A 61 11.96 -20.91 -5.08
CA SER A 61 10.57 -21.30 -5.29
C SER A 61 10.40 -22.71 -5.87
N ARG A 62 11.47 -23.27 -6.49
CA ARG A 62 11.54 -24.65 -7.04
C ARG A 62 12.12 -25.66 -6.04
N GLY A 63 12.36 -25.24 -4.79
CA GLY A 63 12.88 -26.10 -3.74
C GLY A 63 14.41 -26.19 -3.71
N ASP A 64 15.12 -25.22 -4.30
CA ASP A 64 16.58 -25.08 -4.13
C ASP A 64 16.88 -24.79 -2.66
N THR A 65 17.82 -25.52 -2.10
CA THR A 65 18.25 -25.41 -0.71
C THR A 65 19.68 -24.86 -0.58
N ASP A 66 20.17 -24.18 -1.63
CA ASP A 66 21.50 -23.55 -1.62
C ASP A 66 21.55 -22.50 -0.51
N PRO A 67 22.41 -22.67 0.53
CA PRO A 67 22.50 -21.77 1.66
C PRO A 67 22.92 -20.34 1.27
N ASP A 68 23.78 -20.19 0.25
CA ASP A 68 24.29 -18.88 -0.17
C ASP A 68 23.20 -18.08 -0.88
N ARG A 69 22.33 -18.74 -1.66
CA ARG A 69 21.16 -18.11 -2.26
C ARG A 69 20.10 -17.74 -1.23
N GLN A 70 19.87 -18.61 -0.26
CA GLN A 70 18.95 -18.29 0.83
C GLN A 70 19.42 -17.06 1.61
N ALA A 71 20.70 -17.02 2.00
CA ALA A 71 21.28 -15.90 2.69
C ALA A 71 21.22 -14.60 1.87
N PHE A 72 21.48 -14.66 0.57
CA PHE A 72 21.38 -13.51 -0.33
C PHE A 72 19.95 -12.93 -0.37
N VAL A 73 18.92 -13.79 -0.51
CA VAL A 73 17.52 -13.35 -0.54
C VAL A 73 17.07 -12.85 0.83
N GLU A 74 17.49 -13.47 1.92
CA GLU A 74 17.22 -12.98 3.28
C GLU A 74 17.84 -11.60 3.53
N ASP A 75 19.07 -11.37 3.08
CA ASP A 75 19.76 -10.08 3.20
C ASP A 75 19.05 -9.00 2.35
N PHE A 76 18.58 -9.35 1.15
CA PHE A 76 17.78 -8.44 0.33
C PHE A 76 16.48 -8.03 1.04
N TRP A 77 15.71 -8.98 1.61
CA TRP A 77 14.49 -8.66 2.34
C TRP A 77 14.78 -7.83 3.58
N ARG A 78 15.80 -8.18 4.34
CA ARG A 78 16.20 -7.40 5.52
C ARG A 78 16.56 -5.96 5.15
N TRP A 79 17.24 -5.77 4.05
CA TRP A 79 17.58 -4.45 3.55
C TRP A 79 16.35 -3.66 3.11
N ILE A 80 15.47 -4.21 2.25
CA ILE A 80 14.29 -3.48 1.75
C ILE A 80 13.32 -3.11 2.87
N PHE A 81 13.14 -3.97 3.85
CA PHE A 81 12.29 -3.67 5.01
C PHE A 81 12.94 -2.61 5.91
N GLY A 82 14.26 -2.62 6.08
CA GLY A 82 14.99 -1.60 6.82
C GLY A 82 14.86 -0.22 6.18
N GLU A 83 15.05 -0.11 4.86
CA GLU A 83 14.86 1.13 4.10
C GLU A 83 13.41 1.63 4.14
N ALA A 84 12.46 0.73 4.20
CA ALA A 84 11.04 1.06 4.35
C ALA A 84 10.63 1.40 5.80
N GLY A 85 11.54 1.26 6.77
CA GLY A 85 11.25 1.51 8.18
C GLY A 85 10.26 0.49 8.79
N ILE A 86 10.24 -0.74 8.27
CA ILE A 86 9.35 -1.78 8.74
C ILE A 86 9.94 -2.47 9.98
N PRO A 87 9.18 -2.62 11.08
CA PRO A 87 9.67 -3.30 12.28
C PRO A 87 10.11 -4.74 12.00
N ASP A 88 11.20 -5.18 12.63
CA ASP A 88 11.79 -6.52 12.45
C ASP A 88 10.76 -7.65 12.60
N ARG A 89 9.82 -7.55 13.54
CA ARG A 89 8.79 -8.59 13.75
C ARG A 89 7.90 -8.80 12.52
N ILE A 90 7.55 -7.70 11.80
CA ILE A 90 6.78 -7.76 10.55
C ILE A 90 7.69 -8.24 9.42
N ALA A 91 8.88 -7.66 9.30
CA ALA A 91 9.87 -8.01 8.29
C ALA A 91 10.20 -9.52 8.30
N GLN A 92 10.43 -10.10 9.47
CA GLN A 92 10.67 -11.54 9.63
C GLN A 92 9.47 -12.37 9.18
N GLY A 93 8.26 -11.96 9.57
CA GLY A 93 7.03 -12.65 9.14
C GLY A 93 6.89 -12.66 7.61
N VAL A 94 7.07 -11.51 6.98
CA VAL A 94 6.98 -11.39 5.52
C VAL A 94 8.10 -12.13 4.81
N ALA A 95 9.35 -12.08 5.30
CA ALA A 95 10.47 -12.81 4.73
C ALA A 95 10.20 -14.32 4.69
N VAL A 96 9.62 -14.90 5.74
CA VAL A 96 9.21 -16.30 5.76
C VAL A 96 8.19 -16.61 4.66
N TYR A 97 7.18 -15.75 4.47
CA TYR A 97 6.20 -15.93 3.40
C TYR A 97 6.81 -15.76 2.01
N ALA A 98 7.65 -14.75 1.82
CA ALA A 98 8.31 -14.45 0.55
C ALA A 98 9.27 -15.57 0.11
N LEU A 99 9.93 -16.25 1.07
CA LEU A 99 10.81 -17.40 0.81
C LEU A 99 10.02 -18.71 0.61
N ALA A 100 8.95 -18.90 1.39
CA ALA A 100 8.19 -20.15 1.37
C ALA A 100 7.12 -20.22 0.25
N SER A 101 6.67 -19.08 -0.27
CA SER A 101 5.59 -19.02 -1.26
C SER A 101 5.77 -17.84 -2.21
N PRO A 102 5.62 -18.05 -3.52
CA PRO A 102 5.59 -16.95 -4.49
C PRO A 102 4.37 -16.03 -4.33
N SER A 103 3.41 -16.34 -3.43
CA SER A 103 2.15 -15.60 -3.28
C SER A 103 2.37 -14.13 -2.94
N PHE A 104 3.30 -13.83 -2.02
CA PHE A 104 3.60 -12.44 -1.65
C PHE A 104 3.99 -11.58 -2.85
N ILE A 105 4.93 -12.07 -3.67
CA ILE A 105 5.38 -11.35 -4.87
C ILE A 105 4.27 -11.26 -5.91
N MET A 106 3.48 -12.32 -6.06
CA MET A 106 2.36 -12.33 -7.01
C MET A 106 1.28 -11.32 -6.63
N GLU A 107 0.94 -11.25 -5.36
CA GLU A 107 -0.02 -10.27 -4.82
C GLU A 107 0.51 -8.84 -4.98
N LEU A 108 1.80 -8.61 -4.69
CA LEU A 108 2.44 -7.32 -4.94
C LEU A 108 2.36 -6.90 -6.42
N LEU A 109 2.65 -7.81 -7.35
CA LEU A 109 2.57 -7.52 -8.78
C LEU A 109 1.14 -7.20 -9.24
N VAL A 110 0.13 -7.87 -8.69
CA VAL A 110 -1.28 -7.52 -8.96
C VAL A 110 -1.60 -6.11 -8.46
N ILE A 111 -1.15 -5.76 -7.25
CA ILE A 111 -1.34 -4.42 -6.68
C ILE A 111 -0.70 -3.35 -7.58
N LEU A 112 0.51 -3.58 -8.08
CA LEU A 112 1.23 -2.63 -8.93
C LEU A 112 0.61 -2.43 -10.32
N GLN A 113 -0.33 -3.29 -10.75
CA GLN A 113 -1.11 -3.11 -11.99
C GLN A 113 -2.29 -2.13 -11.83
N ASN A 114 -2.68 -1.82 -10.60
CA ASN A 114 -3.75 -0.88 -10.32
C ASN A 114 -3.29 0.57 -10.56
N ASP A 115 -4.24 1.52 -10.50
CA ASP A 115 -3.90 2.94 -10.51
C ASP A 115 -2.90 3.24 -9.39
N LYS A 116 -1.76 3.83 -9.75
CA LYS A 116 -0.68 4.15 -8.81
C LYS A 116 -1.14 4.96 -7.58
N TYR A 117 -2.20 5.74 -7.71
CA TYR A 117 -2.73 6.53 -6.59
C TYR A 117 -3.46 5.68 -5.56
N THR A 118 -3.82 4.42 -5.83
CA THR A 118 -4.33 3.50 -4.81
C THR A 118 -3.27 3.17 -3.77
N TYR A 119 -2.01 3.03 -4.20
CA TYR A 119 -0.85 2.74 -3.33
C TYR A 119 0.14 3.91 -3.18
N TYR A 120 -0.18 5.12 -3.68
CA TYR A 120 0.68 6.29 -3.55
C TYR A 120 0.85 6.68 -2.07
N LEU A 121 2.09 6.75 -1.61
CA LEU A 121 2.39 7.19 -0.25
C LEU A 121 2.37 8.71 -0.18
N VAL A 122 1.33 9.27 0.41
CA VAL A 122 1.23 10.68 0.77
C VAL A 122 1.13 10.80 2.29
N ASP A 123 2.05 11.56 2.87
CA ASP A 123 2.16 11.79 4.32
C ASP A 123 2.84 13.14 4.61
N LYS A 124 3.27 13.38 5.85
CA LYS A 124 3.95 14.61 6.24
C LYS A 124 5.26 14.90 5.51
N GLN A 125 5.93 13.87 5.00
CA GLN A 125 7.22 13.97 4.34
C GLN A 125 7.08 13.93 2.82
N ARG A 126 6.00 13.31 2.30
CA ARG A 126 5.80 13.02 0.89
C ARG A 126 4.56 13.74 0.38
N VAL A 127 4.78 14.57 -0.62
CA VAL A 127 3.75 15.41 -1.20
C VAL A 127 3.21 14.78 -2.49
N LEU A 128 1.96 15.08 -2.81
CA LEU A 128 1.39 14.81 -4.13
C LEU A 128 2.09 15.67 -5.18
N PRO A 129 2.15 15.21 -6.45
CA PRO A 129 2.66 16.03 -7.55
C PRO A 129 1.97 17.40 -7.59
N GLU A 130 2.73 18.43 -7.98
CA GLU A 130 2.18 19.77 -8.16
C GLU A 130 1.01 19.75 -9.15
N GLY A 131 -0.10 20.39 -8.79
CA GLY A 131 -1.30 20.42 -9.62
C GLY A 131 -2.07 19.08 -9.68
N TYR A 132 -1.75 18.11 -8.82
CA TYR A 132 -2.50 16.87 -8.79
C TYR A 132 -3.96 17.10 -8.42
N GLU A 133 -4.85 16.68 -9.31
CA GLU A 133 -6.29 16.56 -9.09
C GLU A 133 -6.80 15.27 -9.74
N PRO A 134 -7.68 14.50 -9.08
CA PRO A 134 -8.30 13.34 -9.69
C PRO A 134 -9.25 13.78 -10.83
N ASP A 135 -9.23 13.06 -11.95
CA ASP A 135 -10.03 13.35 -13.14
C ASP A 135 -11.38 12.60 -13.21
N ASP A 136 -11.58 11.63 -12.29
CA ASP A 136 -12.74 10.73 -12.26
C ASP A 136 -13.64 10.95 -11.02
N LEU A 137 -13.62 12.15 -10.43
CA LEU A 137 -14.44 12.49 -9.28
C LEU A 137 -15.93 12.43 -9.61
N VAL A 138 -16.70 11.77 -8.74
CA VAL A 138 -18.17 11.69 -8.80
C VAL A 138 -18.78 12.24 -7.52
N THR A 139 -19.96 12.87 -7.66
CA THR A 139 -20.71 13.37 -6.50
C THR A 139 -21.33 12.21 -5.74
N LEU A 140 -21.04 12.14 -4.45
CA LEU A 140 -21.68 11.20 -3.53
C LEU A 140 -23.17 11.52 -3.40
N ARG A 141 -23.97 10.47 -3.37
CA ARG A 141 -25.43 10.57 -3.16
C ARG A 141 -25.80 9.66 -2.00
N ALA A 142 -26.61 10.18 -1.09
CA ALA A 142 -27.16 9.40 0.00
C ALA A 142 -27.93 8.17 -0.56
N GLY A 143 -27.84 7.06 0.14
CA GLY A 143 -28.42 5.77 -0.24
C GLY A 143 -28.23 4.77 0.88
N ALA A 144 -27.35 3.78 0.69
CA ALA A 144 -26.95 2.86 1.76
C ALA A 144 -26.18 3.56 2.90
N TYR A 145 -25.64 4.73 2.66
CA TYR A 145 -24.98 5.60 3.65
C TYR A 145 -25.67 6.96 3.73
N ARG A 146 -25.40 7.70 4.80
CA ARG A 146 -25.82 9.08 4.99
C ARG A 146 -24.67 10.04 4.69
N LEU A 147 -25.02 11.29 4.36
CA LEU A 147 -24.08 12.40 4.18
C LEU A 147 -24.41 13.48 5.20
N THR A 148 -23.40 14.11 5.81
CA THR A 148 -23.60 15.27 6.67
C THR A 148 -23.86 16.55 5.88
N ARG A 149 -23.49 16.57 4.60
CA ARG A 149 -23.72 17.68 3.64
C ARG A 149 -23.74 17.13 2.21
N ASP A 150 -24.36 17.86 1.30
CA ASP A 150 -24.33 17.57 -0.13
C ASP A 150 -23.00 18.01 -0.78
N GLY A 151 -22.77 17.57 -2.02
CA GLY A 151 -21.64 18.00 -2.85
C GLY A 151 -20.29 17.38 -2.51
N MET A 152 -20.24 16.38 -1.64
CA MET A 152 -19.01 15.62 -1.42
C MET A 152 -18.66 14.79 -2.64
N LEU A 153 -17.35 14.71 -2.93
CA LEU A 153 -16.83 14.00 -4.10
C LEU A 153 -15.90 12.87 -3.66
N LEU A 154 -15.89 11.78 -4.42
CA LEU A 154 -14.86 10.73 -4.39
C LEU A 154 -14.52 10.31 -5.82
N ARG A 155 -13.38 9.68 -6.01
CA ARG A 155 -13.10 8.94 -7.24
C ARG A 155 -14.14 7.84 -7.42
N ARG A 156 -14.47 7.56 -8.67
CA ARG A 156 -15.56 6.64 -9.03
C ARG A 156 -15.45 5.29 -8.35
N GLU A 157 -14.29 4.65 -8.42
CA GLU A 157 -14.07 3.33 -7.85
C GLU A 157 -14.26 3.33 -6.31
N ALA A 158 -13.69 4.34 -5.63
CA ALA A 158 -13.88 4.51 -4.19
C ALA A 158 -15.35 4.75 -3.81
N ALA A 159 -16.11 5.51 -4.63
CA ALA A 159 -17.53 5.75 -4.40
C ALA A 159 -18.37 4.47 -4.56
N GLU A 160 -18.05 3.63 -5.55
CA GLU A 160 -18.68 2.33 -5.76
C GLU A 160 -18.38 1.37 -4.58
N ALA A 161 -17.12 1.29 -4.16
CA ALA A 161 -16.71 0.48 -3.01
C ALA A 161 -17.36 0.97 -1.70
N LEU A 162 -17.52 2.30 -1.52
CA LEU A 162 -18.24 2.87 -0.38
C LEU A 162 -19.69 2.44 -0.37
N GLN A 163 -20.35 2.42 -1.53
CA GLN A 163 -21.74 1.97 -1.66
C GLN A 163 -21.88 0.48 -1.31
N GLU A 164 -20.96 -0.38 -1.79
CA GLU A 164 -20.95 -1.80 -1.44
C GLU A 164 -20.75 -2.00 0.07
N MET A 165 -19.77 -1.32 0.65
CA MET A 165 -19.46 -1.39 2.08
C MET A 165 -20.65 -0.94 2.92
N ALA A 166 -21.27 0.17 2.57
CA ALA A 166 -22.40 0.71 3.30
C ALA A 166 -23.65 -0.15 3.18
N ALA A 167 -23.87 -0.78 2.03
CA ALA A 167 -24.97 -1.73 1.84
C ALA A 167 -24.79 -2.97 2.74
N ALA A 168 -23.58 -3.49 2.84
CA ALA A 168 -23.26 -4.59 3.76
C ALA A 168 -23.49 -4.18 5.22
N ALA A 169 -23.00 -3.01 5.65
CA ALA A 169 -23.22 -2.50 6.99
C ALA A 169 -24.71 -2.32 7.29
N ALA A 170 -25.48 -1.76 6.36
CA ALA A 170 -26.91 -1.56 6.50
C ALA A 170 -27.68 -2.88 6.64
N SER A 171 -27.25 -3.96 5.97
CA SER A 171 -27.85 -5.29 6.12
C SER A 171 -27.67 -5.89 7.52
N GLU A 172 -26.65 -5.40 8.26
CA GLU A 172 -26.38 -5.74 9.66
C GLU A 172 -26.95 -4.69 10.65
N GLY A 173 -27.78 -3.76 10.18
CA GLY A 173 -28.38 -2.71 11.00
C GLY A 173 -27.45 -1.55 11.34
N ILE A 174 -26.31 -1.43 10.69
CA ILE A 174 -25.31 -0.39 10.92
C ILE A 174 -25.44 0.68 9.83
N THR A 175 -25.60 1.94 10.24
CA THR A 175 -25.63 3.08 9.29
C THR A 175 -24.28 3.77 9.29
N LEU A 176 -23.63 3.82 8.13
CA LEU A 176 -22.43 4.64 7.92
C LEU A 176 -22.85 6.07 7.55
N THR A 177 -22.19 7.07 8.12
CA THR A 177 -22.44 8.48 7.81
C THR A 177 -21.12 9.13 7.40
N VAL A 178 -21.01 9.62 6.17
CA VAL A 178 -19.82 10.30 5.66
C VAL A 178 -19.87 11.76 6.08
N GLY A 179 -18.82 12.23 6.75
CA GLY A 179 -18.66 13.60 7.23
C GLY A 179 -17.72 14.43 6.36
N SER A 180 -16.74 13.79 5.71
CA SER A 180 -15.80 14.44 4.79
C SER A 180 -15.37 13.45 3.71
N ALA A 181 -14.97 13.97 2.54
CA ALA A 181 -14.46 13.19 1.43
C ALA A 181 -13.35 13.97 0.70
N HIS A 182 -13.32 14.01 -0.63
CA HIS A 182 -12.30 14.76 -1.37
C HIS A 182 -12.18 16.21 -0.92
N ARG A 183 -10.95 16.70 -0.83
CA ARG A 183 -10.59 18.09 -0.54
C ARG A 183 -9.58 18.57 -1.57
N THR A 184 -9.81 19.74 -2.17
CA THR A 184 -8.81 20.37 -3.03
C THR A 184 -7.60 20.85 -2.22
N ALA A 185 -6.47 21.06 -2.90
CA ALA A 185 -5.25 21.60 -2.28
C ALA A 185 -5.52 22.94 -1.56
N GLU A 186 -6.29 23.83 -2.19
CA GLU A 186 -6.64 25.16 -1.65
C GLU A 186 -7.52 25.05 -0.40
N TYR A 187 -8.52 24.16 -0.45
CA TYR A 187 -9.37 23.96 0.72
C TYR A 187 -8.58 23.33 1.89
N GLN A 188 -7.69 22.39 1.61
CA GLN A 188 -6.82 21.81 2.62
C GLN A 188 -5.88 22.86 3.24
N ALA A 189 -5.32 23.78 2.44
CA ALA A 189 -4.51 24.88 2.93
C ALA A 189 -5.31 25.78 3.91
N GLN A 190 -6.56 26.09 3.58
CA GLN A 190 -7.43 26.89 4.45
C GLN A 190 -7.77 26.16 5.76
N LEU A 191 -8.00 24.83 5.70
CA LEU A 191 -8.25 24.01 6.89
C LEU A 191 -7.03 24.00 7.82
N TYR A 192 -5.84 23.78 7.26
CA TYR A 192 -4.61 23.77 8.02
C TYR A 192 -4.33 25.14 8.68
N GLN A 193 -4.44 26.25 7.93
CA GLN A 193 -4.25 27.59 8.47
C GLN A 193 -5.27 27.92 9.59
N ARG A 194 -6.49 27.45 9.44
CA ARG A 194 -7.52 27.60 10.50
C ARG A 194 -7.13 26.81 11.75
N ALA A 195 -6.64 25.57 11.58
CA ALA A 195 -6.17 24.76 12.70
C ALA A 195 -4.98 25.45 13.42
N VAL A 196 -4.00 25.95 12.65
CA VAL A 196 -2.85 26.72 13.22
C VAL A 196 -3.33 27.93 14.00
N SER A 197 -4.28 28.70 13.46
CA SER A 197 -4.80 29.91 14.11
C SER A 197 -5.59 29.61 15.37
N THR A 198 -6.27 28.45 15.43
CA THR A 198 -7.16 28.08 16.54
C THR A 198 -6.42 27.36 17.66
N TYR A 199 -5.52 26.42 17.31
CA TYR A 199 -4.92 25.49 18.25
C TYR A 199 -3.40 25.63 18.37
N GLY A 200 -2.77 26.44 17.51
CA GLY A 200 -1.32 26.54 17.39
C GLY A 200 -0.73 25.49 16.43
N ARG A 201 0.50 25.74 15.97
CA ARG A 201 1.16 24.92 14.96
C ARG A 201 1.38 23.47 15.42
N GLU A 202 1.82 23.27 16.64
CA GLU A 202 2.12 21.93 17.16
C GLU A 202 0.90 20.99 17.11
N ILE A 203 -0.27 21.48 17.53
CA ILE A 203 -1.52 20.72 17.47
C ILE A 203 -1.98 20.58 16.01
N ALA A 204 -1.89 21.64 15.23
CA ALA A 204 -2.27 21.59 13.81
C ALA A 204 -1.43 20.58 13.03
N ASP A 205 -0.12 20.53 13.25
CA ASP A 205 0.77 19.56 12.62
C ASP A 205 0.42 18.11 12.98
N ARG A 206 -0.08 17.88 14.19
CA ARG A 206 -0.46 16.56 14.67
C ARG A 206 -1.81 16.08 14.15
N GLU A 207 -2.74 17.00 13.86
CA GLU A 207 -4.15 16.69 13.56
C GLU A 207 -4.58 17.05 12.13
N SER A 208 -3.75 17.76 11.37
CA SER A 208 -4.12 18.24 10.04
C SER A 208 -2.94 18.18 9.08
N ALA A 209 -3.20 17.78 7.86
CA ALA A 209 -2.20 17.80 6.79
C ALA A 209 -2.07 19.21 6.19
N GLU A 210 -0.85 19.60 5.83
CA GLU A 210 -0.63 20.71 4.91
C GLU A 210 -1.17 20.38 3.52
N SER A 211 -1.35 21.41 2.68
CA SER A 211 -1.69 21.24 1.26
C SER A 211 -0.67 20.35 0.54
N GLY A 212 -1.15 19.43 -0.28
CA GLY A 212 -0.33 18.45 -0.98
C GLY A 212 0.06 17.22 -0.15
N LYS A 213 -0.20 17.21 1.16
CA LYS A 213 0.15 16.12 2.09
C LYS A 213 -1.07 15.37 2.64
N SER A 214 -2.27 15.69 2.14
CA SER A 214 -3.52 15.11 2.62
C SER A 214 -3.96 13.94 1.75
N GLN A 215 -4.29 12.82 2.36
CA GLN A 215 -4.91 11.68 1.68
C GLN A 215 -6.28 12.02 1.06
N HIS A 216 -7.00 13.01 1.60
CA HIS A 216 -8.25 13.48 1.03
C HIS A 216 -8.09 14.08 -0.37
N GLN A 217 -6.92 14.64 -0.68
CA GLN A 217 -6.63 15.20 -2.00
C GLN A 217 -6.54 14.10 -3.08
N LEU A 218 -6.26 12.83 -2.69
CA LEU A 218 -6.31 11.69 -3.60
C LEU A 218 -7.72 11.41 -4.14
N GLY A 219 -8.78 11.90 -3.49
CA GLY A 219 -10.16 11.56 -3.83
C GLY A 219 -10.56 10.13 -3.45
N MET A 220 -9.80 9.48 -2.59
CA MET A 220 -10.00 8.08 -2.17
C MET A 220 -10.20 7.94 -0.66
N THR A 221 -10.44 9.03 0.06
CA THR A 221 -10.49 9.05 1.52
C THR A 221 -11.81 9.62 2.00
N VAL A 222 -12.35 9.01 3.05
CA VAL A 222 -13.53 9.50 3.77
C VAL A 222 -13.24 9.60 5.26
N ASP A 223 -13.83 10.62 5.88
CA ASP A 223 -14.02 10.66 7.32
C ASP A 223 -15.45 10.29 7.64
N PHE A 224 -15.67 9.31 8.50
CA PHE A 224 -16.99 8.97 9.01
C PHE A 224 -17.37 9.87 10.19
N SER A 225 -18.66 10.20 10.29
CA SER A 225 -19.19 11.10 11.34
C SER A 225 -19.63 10.33 12.58
N PRO A 226 -19.37 10.88 13.79
CA PRO A 226 -18.72 12.16 14.07
C PRO A 226 -17.21 12.13 13.79
N ILE A 227 -16.62 13.29 13.35
CA ILE A 227 -15.19 13.39 13.03
C ILE A 227 -14.45 13.83 14.32
N ASP A 228 -14.45 12.96 15.32
CA ASP A 228 -13.82 13.12 16.62
C ASP A 228 -13.69 11.75 17.32
N ASP A 229 -13.12 11.73 18.52
CA ASP A 229 -12.86 10.50 19.29
C ASP A 229 -14.15 9.75 19.72
N GLU A 230 -15.32 10.40 19.67
CA GLU A 230 -16.59 9.74 19.95
C GLU A 230 -16.94 8.72 18.86
N PHE A 231 -16.41 8.87 17.65
CA PHE A 231 -16.63 7.87 16.59
C PHE A 231 -16.17 6.47 17.01
N ALA A 232 -15.06 6.36 17.71
CA ALA A 232 -14.52 5.09 18.19
C ALA A 232 -15.52 4.28 19.03
N LYS A 233 -16.47 4.95 19.70
CA LYS A 233 -17.48 4.35 20.55
C LYS A 233 -18.74 3.93 19.80
N THR A 234 -18.84 4.24 18.52
CA THR A 234 -20.01 3.95 17.69
C THR A 234 -20.03 2.48 17.22
N PRO A 235 -21.19 1.89 16.99
CA PRO A 235 -21.29 0.59 16.33
C PRO A 235 -20.68 0.60 14.91
N ALA A 236 -20.72 1.74 14.20
CA ALA A 236 -20.11 1.91 12.89
C ALA A 236 -18.60 1.72 12.92
N SER A 237 -17.90 2.34 13.89
CA SER A 237 -16.45 2.17 14.06
C SER A 237 -16.08 0.69 14.28
N GLY A 238 -16.77 0.02 15.20
CA GLY A 238 -16.52 -1.40 15.51
C GLY A 238 -16.80 -2.34 14.31
N TRP A 239 -17.78 -1.98 13.47
CA TRP A 239 -18.08 -2.71 12.24
C TRP A 239 -17.00 -2.48 11.17
N LEU A 240 -16.58 -1.22 10.96
CA LEU A 240 -15.55 -0.84 9.99
C LEU A 240 -14.21 -1.50 10.29
N LEU A 241 -13.75 -1.50 11.53
CA LEU A 241 -12.52 -2.18 11.93
C LEU A 241 -12.47 -3.65 11.52
N LYS A 242 -13.61 -4.34 11.50
CA LYS A 242 -13.71 -5.76 11.15
C LYS A 242 -13.93 -6.02 9.67
N ASN A 243 -14.57 -5.10 8.97
CA ASN A 243 -15.13 -5.38 7.66
C ASN A 243 -14.59 -4.50 6.53
N ALA A 244 -14.06 -3.31 6.81
CA ALA A 244 -13.69 -2.34 5.78
C ALA A 244 -12.70 -2.91 4.76
N GLY A 245 -11.73 -3.71 5.18
CA GLY A 245 -10.74 -4.35 4.32
C GLY A 245 -11.36 -5.24 3.23
N ARG A 246 -12.51 -5.88 3.49
CA ARG A 246 -13.23 -6.71 2.49
C ARG A 246 -13.72 -5.90 1.30
N PHE A 247 -13.86 -4.60 1.48
CA PHE A 247 -14.34 -3.64 0.47
C PHE A 247 -13.23 -2.73 -0.04
N GLY A 248 -11.95 -3.03 0.27
CA GLY A 248 -10.81 -2.27 -0.19
C GLY A 248 -10.51 -1.00 0.63
N TRP A 249 -11.12 -0.84 1.81
CA TRP A 249 -10.88 0.29 2.70
C TRP A 249 -9.96 -0.08 3.84
N SER A 250 -9.04 0.84 4.19
CA SER A 250 -8.08 0.67 5.28
C SER A 250 -8.07 1.91 6.17
N GLN A 251 -8.03 1.71 7.49
CA GLN A 251 -7.84 2.80 8.44
C GLN A 251 -6.41 3.34 8.30
N SER A 252 -6.25 4.66 8.10
CA SER A 252 -4.93 5.24 7.83
C SER A 252 -4.12 5.56 9.08
N TYR A 253 -4.79 5.93 10.17
CA TYR A 253 -4.15 6.40 11.41
C TYR A 253 -4.65 5.60 12.60
N PRO A 254 -4.18 4.34 12.75
CA PRO A 254 -4.60 3.46 13.85
C PRO A 254 -4.00 3.87 15.19
N ASP A 255 -4.64 3.45 16.28
CA ASP A 255 -4.17 3.71 17.63
C ASP A 255 -2.78 3.11 17.89
N GLY A 256 -1.92 3.88 18.56
CA GLY A 256 -0.55 3.48 18.90
C GLY A 256 0.48 3.63 17.77
N TYR A 257 0.10 4.18 16.59
CA TYR A 257 0.99 4.31 15.43
C TYR A 257 1.26 5.76 15.01
N GLU A 258 1.09 6.73 15.92
CA GLU A 258 1.35 8.14 15.62
C GLU A 258 2.79 8.40 15.18
N GLU A 259 3.77 7.74 15.80
CA GLU A 259 5.19 7.87 15.41
C GLU A 259 5.47 7.36 14.00
N VAL A 260 4.66 6.40 13.52
CA VAL A 260 4.78 5.80 12.19
C VAL A 260 4.08 6.64 11.13
N THR A 261 2.85 7.05 11.41
CA THR A 261 1.99 7.76 10.45
C THR A 261 2.24 9.27 10.44
N GLY A 262 2.77 9.79 11.56
CA GLY A 262 2.92 11.22 11.80
C GLY A 262 1.64 11.92 12.25
N TYR A 263 0.51 11.22 12.30
CA TYR A 263 -0.80 11.75 12.74
C TYR A 263 -1.30 10.98 13.95
N ARG A 264 -2.03 11.69 14.82
CA ARG A 264 -2.68 11.02 15.94
C ARG A 264 -3.68 9.97 15.46
N TRP A 265 -4.13 9.13 16.37
CA TRP A 265 -5.21 8.19 16.08
C TRP A 265 -6.47 8.90 15.57
N GLU A 266 -6.98 8.41 14.44
CA GLU A 266 -8.23 8.85 13.82
C GLU A 266 -9.10 7.63 13.51
N SER A 267 -10.00 7.30 14.40
CA SER A 267 -10.88 6.13 14.24
C SER A 267 -11.86 6.25 13.08
N TRP A 268 -12.11 7.46 12.60
CA TRP A 268 -13.04 7.83 11.52
C TRP A 268 -12.42 7.87 10.13
N HIS A 269 -11.10 7.92 10.01
CA HIS A 269 -10.38 8.18 8.76
C HIS A 269 -10.03 6.88 8.02
N TYR A 270 -10.68 6.68 6.89
CA TYR A 270 -10.49 5.50 6.04
C TYR A 270 -10.13 5.89 4.63
N ARG A 271 -9.13 5.19 4.07
CA ARG A 271 -8.70 5.33 2.68
C ARG A 271 -9.05 4.08 1.89
N TYR A 272 -9.60 4.27 0.69
CA TYR A 272 -9.74 3.23 -0.31
C TYR A 272 -8.37 2.96 -0.95
N VAL A 273 -7.95 1.72 -0.89
CA VAL A 273 -6.67 1.23 -1.42
C VAL A 273 -6.87 0.08 -2.42
N GLY A 274 -8.12 -0.32 -2.66
CA GLY A 274 -8.46 -1.51 -3.44
C GLY A 274 -8.44 -2.79 -2.60
N LYS A 275 -9.20 -3.80 -3.05
CA LYS A 275 -9.40 -5.05 -2.29
C LYS A 275 -8.09 -5.83 -2.13
N ASP A 276 -7.26 -5.86 -3.17
CA ASP A 276 -5.99 -6.60 -3.16
C ASP A 276 -4.99 -5.98 -2.18
N LEU A 277 -4.81 -4.64 -2.22
CA LEU A 277 -3.90 -3.98 -1.28
C LEU A 277 -4.45 -4.01 0.15
N ALA A 278 -5.74 -3.90 0.37
CA ALA A 278 -6.32 -4.03 1.70
C ALA A 278 -6.08 -5.44 2.29
N ALA A 279 -6.21 -6.49 1.47
CA ALA A 279 -5.88 -7.86 1.88
C ALA A 279 -4.38 -8.01 2.18
N PHE A 280 -3.52 -7.46 1.33
CA PHE A 280 -2.07 -7.45 1.49
C PHE A 280 -1.62 -6.74 2.80
N ILE A 281 -2.19 -5.55 3.08
CA ILE A 281 -1.98 -4.81 4.32
C ILE A 281 -2.33 -5.68 5.54
N ASN A 282 -3.50 -6.31 5.51
CA ASN A 282 -3.97 -7.11 6.64
C ASN A 282 -3.17 -8.40 6.83
N THR A 283 -2.75 -9.02 5.73
CA THR A 283 -2.03 -10.31 5.77
C THR A 283 -0.58 -10.13 6.20
N TYR A 284 0.10 -9.12 5.68
CA TYR A 284 1.55 -9.01 5.79
C TYR A 284 2.03 -7.87 6.69
N PHE A 285 1.21 -6.84 6.90
CA PHE A 285 1.60 -5.62 7.61
C PHE A 285 0.74 -5.34 8.85
N GLU A 286 0.14 -6.38 9.44
CA GLU A 286 -0.66 -6.29 10.68
C GLU A 286 -1.81 -5.26 10.60
N GLY A 287 -2.32 -5.00 9.40
CA GLY A 287 -3.35 -3.98 9.16
C GLY A 287 -2.83 -2.53 9.13
N ILE A 288 -1.50 -2.31 9.21
CA ILE A 288 -0.92 -0.98 9.22
C ILE A 288 -0.62 -0.52 7.80
N GLN A 289 -1.52 0.30 7.27
CA GLN A 289 -1.46 0.83 5.89
C GLN A 289 -0.11 1.50 5.57
N GLN A 290 0.40 2.32 6.51
CA GLN A 290 1.63 3.07 6.32
C GLN A 290 2.82 2.16 5.99
N TYR A 291 2.95 1.02 6.67
CA TYR A 291 4.05 0.09 6.41
C TYR A 291 4.00 -0.51 5.00
N ALA A 292 2.81 -0.94 4.56
CA ALA A 292 2.65 -1.48 3.23
C ALA A 292 2.97 -0.45 2.14
N LEU A 293 2.52 0.80 2.31
CA LEU A 293 2.79 1.88 1.36
C LEU A 293 4.28 2.28 1.36
N GLN A 294 4.95 2.30 2.51
CA GLN A 294 6.40 2.51 2.61
C GLN A 294 7.17 1.40 1.90
N PHE A 295 6.78 0.15 2.12
CA PHE A 295 7.37 -1.01 1.44
C PHE A 295 7.22 -0.90 -0.09
N ILE A 296 6.00 -0.66 -0.58
CA ILE A 296 5.72 -0.55 -2.03
C ILE A 296 6.56 0.58 -2.64
N ARG A 297 6.67 1.73 -1.98
CA ARG A 297 7.51 2.83 -2.44
C ARG A 297 8.98 2.43 -2.58
N VAL A 298 9.57 1.81 -1.55
CA VAL A 298 10.97 1.36 -1.60
C VAL A 298 11.16 0.32 -2.69
N TRP A 299 10.20 -0.61 -2.83
CA TRP A 299 10.20 -1.60 -3.91
C TRP A 299 10.26 -0.94 -5.29
N GLN A 300 9.40 0.05 -5.56
CA GLN A 300 9.38 0.77 -6.84
C GLN A 300 10.67 1.54 -7.12
N GLU A 301 11.22 2.23 -6.11
CA GLU A 301 12.49 2.95 -6.23
C GLU A 301 13.65 2.01 -6.64
N GLN A 302 13.63 0.76 -6.17
CA GLN A 302 14.62 -0.23 -6.57
C GLN A 302 14.33 -0.84 -7.95
N ALA A 303 13.07 -0.98 -8.30
CA ALA A 303 12.68 -1.45 -9.63
C ALA A 303 12.94 -0.42 -10.74
N GLY A 304 13.23 0.84 -10.38
CA GLY A 304 13.53 1.93 -11.34
C GLY A 304 12.26 2.46 -12.03
N GLU A 305 11.13 2.39 -11.35
CA GLU A 305 9.83 2.93 -11.76
C GLU A 305 9.57 4.33 -11.19
#